data_1bd39905a8888fc30019f86daca7166b
#
_entry.id   1bd39905a8888fc30019f86daca7166b
#
_cell.length_a   1.000
_cell.length_b   1.000
_cell.length_c   1.000
_cell.angle_alpha   90.00
_cell.angle_beta   90.00
_cell.angle_gamma   90.00
#
_symmetry.space_group_name_H-M   'P 1'
#
loop_
_entity.id
_entity.type
_entity.pdbx_description
1 polymer ?
#
loop_
_entity_poly.entity_id
_entity_poly.type
_entity_poly.pdbx_seq_one_letter_code
_entity_poly.pdbx_strand_id
1 'polypeptide(L)'
;ESTPPPPAHRSAPMPLSYQHSHDWDVAPDEAKQIQHRLVSEVQPTPLPAPVETVAGIDVSIRDDTAQAAVAVLRLPDLEVIDRAIHRCEVPFPYIPGLLSFRETPPVLPALEQLSVTPDVIMTDSHGRAHPRRFGFACHLGVLLDHPTLGVAKSILTGSPQAALGPDKGSRVPLVDEDETVGAVLRTRDDTNPVYVSVGHRCTLADAVALTLDCSPTYKIPEPTRQAHKLSRKTEGD
;
A
#
# COMPACT_ATOMS: atom_id res chain seq x y z
N GLU A 1 -40.58 -19.81 13.51
CA GLU A 1 -39.37 -19.78 12.64
C GLU A 1 -39.33 -18.43 11.94
N SER A 2 -38.47 -17.53 12.45
CA SER A 2 -38.27 -16.20 11.85
C SER A 2 -37.15 -16.30 10.83
N THR A 3 -37.48 -16.01 9.57
CA THR A 3 -36.54 -15.93 8.45
C THR A 3 -35.53 -14.81 8.75
N PRO A 4 -34.21 -15.05 8.60
CA PRO A 4 -33.21 -13.98 8.76
C PRO A 4 -33.43 -12.89 7.72
N PRO A 5 -33.16 -11.61 8.06
CA PRO A 5 -33.29 -10.51 7.10
C PRO A 5 -32.33 -10.73 5.91
N PRO A 6 -32.71 -10.30 4.70
CA PRO A 6 -31.84 -10.40 3.54
C PRO A 6 -30.55 -9.56 3.79
N PRO A 7 -29.40 -10.00 3.24
CA PRO A 7 -28.16 -9.25 3.34
C PRO A 7 -28.36 -7.84 2.77
N ALA A 8 -27.86 -6.85 3.50
CA ALA A 8 -27.92 -5.45 3.08
C ALA A 8 -27.32 -5.32 1.67
N HIS A 9 -28.08 -4.79 0.73
CA HIS A 9 -27.59 -4.46 -0.61
C HIS A 9 -26.43 -3.47 -0.45
N ARG A 10 -25.19 -3.90 -0.71
CA ARG A 10 -24.09 -2.98 -0.90
C ARG A 10 -24.45 -2.03 -2.04
N SER A 11 -24.37 -0.74 -1.79
CA SER A 11 -24.41 0.28 -2.84
C SER A 11 -23.38 -0.07 -3.90
N ALA A 12 -23.69 0.22 -5.18
CA ALA A 12 -22.74 0.03 -6.27
C ALA A 12 -21.37 0.67 -5.88
N PRO A 13 -20.25 0.02 -6.19
CA PRO A 13 -18.94 0.56 -5.84
C PRO A 13 -18.80 1.96 -6.42
N MET A 14 -18.51 2.95 -5.56
CA MET A 14 -18.17 4.29 -6.00
C MET A 14 -16.72 4.25 -6.49
N PRO A 15 -16.43 4.75 -7.69
CA PRO A 15 -15.05 4.82 -8.14
C PRO A 15 -14.22 5.65 -7.16
N LEU A 16 -12.97 5.20 -6.92
CA LEU A 16 -12.02 5.97 -6.13
C LEU A 16 -11.87 7.36 -6.78
N SER A 17 -12.17 8.40 -6.03
CA SER A 17 -12.10 9.79 -6.51
C SER A 17 -10.89 10.50 -5.93
N TYR A 18 -10.24 11.34 -6.74
CA TYR A 18 -9.12 12.15 -6.28
C TYR A 18 -9.63 13.32 -5.42
N GLN A 19 -9.11 13.42 -4.21
CA GLN A 19 -9.41 14.55 -3.30
C GLN A 19 -8.39 15.68 -3.46
N HIS A 20 -7.17 15.35 -3.85
CA HIS A 20 -6.09 16.29 -4.09
C HIS A 20 -5.50 16.08 -5.47
N SER A 21 -5.10 17.16 -6.12
CA SER A 21 -4.38 17.11 -7.39
C SER A 21 -3.16 18.03 -7.33
N HIS A 22 -2.09 17.59 -7.93
CA HIS A 22 -0.90 18.40 -8.21
C HIS A 22 -0.30 17.92 -9.53
N ASP A 23 0.60 18.70 -10.06
CA ASP A 23 1.34 18.31 -11.27
C ASP A 23 2.32 17.18 -10.93
N TRP A 24 2.46 16.25 -11.88
CA TRP A 24 3.41 15.13 -11.79
C TRP A 24 4.71 15.41 -12.55
N ASP A 25 4.66 16.31 -13.55
CA ASP A 25 5.84 16.79 -14.27
C ASP A 25 6.48 17.95 -13.50
N VAL A 26 7.19 17.60 -12.45
CA VAL A 26 7.80 18.55 -11.50
C VAL A 26 9.28 18.24 -11.26
N ALA A 27 10.05 19.28 -10.92
CA ALA A 27 11.44 19.10 -10.50
C ALA A 27 11.52 18.37 -9.13
N PRO A 28 12.63 17.66 -8.84
CA PRO A 28 12.80 16.95 -7.57
C PRO A 28 12.58 17.79 -6.31
N ASP A 29 12.98 19.04 -6.32
CA ASP A 29 12.80 19.93 -5.16
C ASP A 29 11.34 20.36 -4.98
N GLU A 30 10.61 20.53 -6.07
CA GLU A 30 9.16 20.77 -6.04
C GLU A 30 8.42 19.53 -5.55
N ALA A 31 8.81 18.34 -6.01
CA ALA A 31 8.28 17.08 -5.50
C ALA A 31 8.44 16.95 -3.97
N LYS A 32 9.60 17.33 -3.41
CA LYS A 32 9.81 17.37 -1.96
C LYS A 32 8.89 18.39 -1.27
N GLN A 33 8.70 19.56 -1.88
CA GLN A 33 7.77 20.59 -1.34
C GLN A 33 6.33 20.09 -1.32
N ILE A 34 5.91 19.36 -2.35
CA ILE A 34 4.59 18.70 -2.38
C ILE A 34 4.47 17.72 -1.22
N GLN A 35 5.46 16.85 -0.99
CA GLN A 35 5.46 15.94 0.16
C GLN A 35 5.37 16.69 1.50
N HIS A 36 6.14 17.77 1.69
CA HIS A 36 6.08 18.58 2.90
C HIS A 36 4.72 19.26 3.11
N ARG A 37 4.05 19.65 2.04
CA ARG A 37 2.71 20.26 2.11
C ARG A 37 1.65 19.23 2.46
N LEU A 38 1.69 18.03 1.85
CA LEU A 38 0.66 17.03 2.01
C LEU A 38 0.81 16.14 3.25
N VAL A 39 1.97 16.14 3.91
CA VAL A 39 2.20 15.26 5.09
C VAL A 39 1.22 15.54 6.24
N SER A 40 0.75 16.78 6.39
CA SER A 40 -0.24 17.17 7.40
C SER A 40 -1.64 16.61 7.14
N GLU A 41 -1.91 16.17 5.91
CA GLU A 41 -3.20 15.58 5.52
C GLU A 41 -3.29 14.08 5.87
N VAL A 42 -2.18 13.47 6.27
CA VAL A 42 -2.16 12.06 6.70
C VAL A 42 -2.95 11.90 8.00
N GLN A 43 -4.00 11.08 7.96
CA GLN A 43 -4.87 10.78 9.10
C GLN A 43 -4.67 9.34 9.57
N PRO A 44 -3.99 9.08 10.69
CA PRO A 44 -3.83 7.72 11.24
C PRO A 44 -5.06 7.33 12.07
N THR A 45 -6.20 7.13 11.42
CA THR A 45 -7.47 6.73 12.05
C THR A 45 -7.68 5.20 11.92
N PRO A 46 -8.41 4.57 12.84
CA PRO A 46 -8.71 3.13 12.72
C PRO A 46 -9.38 2.78 11.39
N LEU A 47 -9.08 1.59 10.87
CA LEU A 47 -9.75 1.07 9.69
C LEU A 47 -11.26 0.89 9.94
N PRO A 48 -12.11 1.11 8.92
CA PRO A 48 -13.50 0.74 9.01
C PRO A 48 -13.62 -0.79 9.17
N ALA A 49 -14.46 -1.24 10.10
CA ALA A 49 -14.69 -2.66 10.34
C ALA A 49 -16.08 -3.08 9.85
N PRO A 50 -16.22 -4.27 9.24
CA PRO A 50 -15.15 -5.21 8.88
C PRO A 50 -14.39 -4.81 7.61
N VAL A 51 -13.09 -5.13 7.52
CA VAL A 51 -12.33 -5.11 6.26
C VAL A 51 -12.62 -6.42 5.53
N GLU A 52 -13.22 -6.35 4.36
CA GLU A 52 -13.57 -7.52 3.55
C GLU A 52 -12.69 -7.68 2.31
N THR A 53 -12.09 -6.59 1.84
CA THR A 53 -11.29 -6.57 0.61
C THR A 53 -10.00 -5.76 0.76
N VAL A 54 -8.91 -6.30 0.23
CA VAL A 54 -7.59 -5.62 0.22
C VAL A 54 -7.03 -5.63 -1.19
N ALA A 55 -6.67 -4.46 -1.70
CA ALA A 55 -5.91 -4.36 -2.94
C ALA A 55 -4.40 -4.36 -2.66
N GLY A 56 -3.65 -5.13 -3.43
CA GLY A 56 -2.21 -5.01 -3.55
C GLY A 56 -1.83 -4.23 -4.81
N ILE A 57 -0.75 -3.47 -4.73
CA ILE A 57 -0.21 -2.69 -5.86
C ILE A 57 1.26 -3.03 -6.07
N ASP A 58 1.67 -3.13 -7.32
CA ASP A 58 3.07 -3.22 -7.73
C ASP A 58 3.27 -2.54 -9.09
N VAL A 59 4.44 -1.95 -9.28
CA VAL A 59 4.84 -1.32 -10.55
C VAL A 59 6.14 -1.93 -11.03
N SER A 60 6.13 -2.53 -12.21
CA SER A 60 7.34 -2.99 -12.88
C SER A 60 7.74 -1.99 -13.97
N ILE A 61 9.06 -1.83 -14.14
CA ILE A 61 9.60 -0.92 -15.16
C ILE A 61 10.52 -1.73 -16.07
N ARG A 62 10.27 -1.66 -17.38
CA ARG A 62 11.08 -2.28 -18.43
C ARG A 62 11.13 -1.34 -19.65
N ASP A 63 12.31 -1.12 -20.18
CA ASP A 63 12.51 -0.36 -21.43
C ASP A 63 11.71 0.96 -21.44
N ASP A 64 11.85 1.77 -20.38
CA ASP A 64 11.14 3.05 -20.17
C ASP A 64 9.61 2.96 -20.11
N THR A 65 9.07 1.75 -19.99
CA THR A 65 7.64 1.52 -19.77
C THR A 65 7.38 1.10 -18.33
N ALA A 66 6.49 1.83 -17.66
CA ALA A 66 5.94 1.48 -16.36
C ALA A 66 4.66 0.66 -16.55
N GLN A 67 4.60 -0.51 -15.91
CA GLN A 67 3.40 -1.34 -15.86
C GLN A 67 2.92 -1.43 -14.42
N ALA A 68 1.89 -0.68 -14.08
CA ALA A 68 1.19 -0.77 -12.82
C ALA A 68 0.19 -1.92 -12.84
N ALA A 69 0.16 -2.70 -11.77
CA ALA A 69 -0.79 -3.78 -11.57
C ALA A 69 -1.44 -3.66 -10.20
N VAL A 70 -2.74 -3.90 -10.17
CA VAL A 70 -3.56 -3.94 -8.96
C VAL A 70 -4.27 -5.30 -8.90
N ALA A 71 -4.23 -5.94 -7.75
CA ALA A 71 -4.99 -7.17 -7.48
C ALA A 71 -5.83 -6.96 -6.22
N VAL A 72 -7.15 -7.13 -6.32
CA VAL A 72 -8.08 -7.06 -5.19
C VAL A 72 -8.37 -8.46 -4.69
N LEU A 73 -8.16 -8.69 -3.41
CA LEU A 73 -8.38 -9.97 -2.74
C LEU A 73 -9.48 -9.84 -1.71
N ARG A 74 -10.31 -10.87 -1.61
CA ARG A 74 -11.33 -11.00 -0.57
C ARG A 74 -10.74 -11.68 0.67
N LEU A 75 -11.06 -11.17 1.85
CA LEU A 75 -10.73 -11.77 3.14
C LEU A 75 -11.87 -12.71 3.61
N PRO A 76 -11.57 -13.76 4.36
CA PRO A 76 -10.23 -14.18 4.82
C PRO A 76 -9.53 -15.15 3.86
N ASP A 77 -10.18 -15.61 2.82
CA ASP A 77 -9.70 -16.67 1.90
C ASP A 77 -8.62 -16.19 0.91
N LEU A 78 -8.40 -14.88 0.81
CA LEU A 78 -7.41 -14.25 -0.08
C LEU A 78 -7.61 -14.63 -1.56
N GLU A 79 -8.86 -14.89 -1.95
CA GLU A 79 -9.21 -15.09 -3.34
C GLU A 79 -9.11 -13.78 -4.12
N VAL A 80 -8.45 -13.81 -5.28
CA VAL A 80 -8.38 -12.65 -6.19
C VAL A 80 -9.73 -12.48 -6.88
N ILE A 81 -10.42 -11.39 -6.57
CA ILE A 81 -11.77 -11.09 -7.08
C ILE A 81 -11.80 -10.02 -8.17
N ASP A 82 -10.73 -9.22 -8.29
CA ASP A 82 -10.60 -8.21 -9.34
C ASP A 82 -9.11 -7.91 -9.63
N ARG A 83 -8.81 -7.39 -10.82
CA ARG A 83 -7.46 -7.03 -11.25
C ARG A 83 -7.50 -5.97 -12.33
N ALA A 84 -6.46 -5.14 -12.33
CA ALA A 84 -6.25 -4.15 -13.37
C ALA A 84 -4.76 -4.01 -13.69
N ILE A 85 -4.46 -3.66 -14.94
CA ILE A 85 -3.12 -3.33 -15.42
C ILE A 85 -3.20 -2.04 -16.22
N HIS A 86 -2.29 -1.12 -15.96
CA HIS A 86 -2.10 0.07 -16.79
C HIS A 86 -0.64 0.21 -17.19
N ARG A 87 -0.39 0.63 -18.43
CA ARG A 87 0.94 0.86 -18.98
C ARG A 87 1.07 2.28 -19.46
N CYS A 88 2.19 2.91 -19.17
CA CYS A 88 2.55 4.23 -19.69
C CYS A 88 4.08 4.37 -19.76
N GLU A 89 4.56 5.43 -20.37
CA GLU A 89 5.96 5.84 -20.22
C GLU A 89 6.28 6.14 -18.76
N VAL A 90 7.54 5.91 -18.34
CA VAL A 90 7.98 6.20 -16.99
C VAL A 90 7.90 7.70 -16.72
N PRO A 91 7.03 8.17 -15.79
CA PRO A 91 6.73 9.59 -15.66
C PRO A 91 7.81 10.39 -14.91
N PHE A 92 8.66 9.70 -14.14
CA PHE A 92 9.63 10.35 -13.24
C PHE A 92 10.88 9.48 -13.05
N PRO A 93 12.09 10.07 -12.95
CA PRO A 93 13.31 9.32 -12.70
C PRO A 93 13.28 8.63 -11.33
N TYR A 94 14.08 7.55 -11.18
CA TYR A 94 14.25 6.93 -9.86
C TYR A 94 15.11 7.83 -8.96
N ILE A 95 14.49 8.40 -7.93
CA ILE A 95 15.14 9.20 -6.90
C ILE A 95 14.71 8.67 -5.53
N PRO A 96 15.65 8.21 -4.66
CA PRO A 96 15.31 7.76 -3.32
C PRO A 96 14.47 8.79 -2.55
N GLY A 97 13.35 8.33 -1.97
CA GLY A 97 12.40 9.20 -1.27
C GLY A 97 11.40 9.95 -2.17
N LEU A 98 11.45 9.76 -3.50
CA LEU A 98 10.47 10.33 -4.44
C LEU A 98 9.76 9.25 -5.27
N LEU A 99 9.72 8.01 -4.77
CA LEU A 99 9.10 6.86 -5.46
C LEU A 99 7.65 7.13 -5.88
N SER A 100 6.89 7.85 -5.06
CA SER A 100 5.49 8.15 -5.34
C SER A 100 5.28 8.95 -6.63
N PHE A 101 6.21 9.83 -7.01
CA PHE A 101 6.13 10.58 -8.28
C PHE A 101 6.37 9.70 -9.50
N ARG A 102 7.07 8.59 -9.32
CA ARG A 102 7.33 7.61 -10.36
C ARG A 102 6.22 6.57 -10.50
N GLU A 103 5.60 6.16 -9.40
CA GLU A 103 4.69 5.02 -9.36
C GLU A 103 3.20 5.41 -9.26
N THR A 104 2.87 6.54 -8.65
CA THR A 104 1.46 6.96 -8.55
C THR A 104 0.80 7.22 -9.90
N PRO A 105 1.44 7.94 -10.85
CA PRO A 105 0.79 8.23 -12.14
C PRO A 105 0.32 6.98 -12.90
N PRO A 106 1.08 5.89 -13.03
CA PRO A 106 0.58 4.67 -13.65
C PRO A 106 -0.44 3.90 -12.79
N VAL A 107 -0.38 4.03 -11.45
CA VAL A 107 -1.26 3.32 -10.53
C VAL A 107 -2.69 3.89 -10.54
N LEU A 108 -2.85 5.19 -10.63
CA LEU A 108 -4.16 5.83 -10.60
C LEU A 108 -5.10 5.33 -11.71
N PRO A 109 -4.70 5.30 -13.00
CA PRO A 109 -5.54 4.74 -14.05
C PRO A 109 -5.79 3.23 -13.91
N ALA A 110 -4.89 2.49 -13.27
CA ALA A 110 -5.13 1.08 -12.98
C ALA A 110 -6.23 0.90 -11.91
N LEU A 111 -6.23 1.74 -10.87
CA LEU A 111 -7.28 1.75 -9.85
C LEU A 111 -8.65 2.12 -10.42
N GLU A 112 -8.71 3.05 -11.38
CA GLU A 112 -9.95 3.46 -12.05
C GLU A 112 -10.60 2.34 -12.88
N GLN A 113 -9.83 1.34 -13.32
CA GLN A 113 -10.33 0.20 -14.09
C GLN A 113 -10.97 -0.88 -13.21
N LEU A 114 -10.83 -0.80 -11.90
CA LEU A 114 -11.41 -1.80 -11.00
C LEU A 114 -12.94 -1.74 -10.98
N SER A 115 -13.55 -2.92 -10.98
CA SER A 115 -15.00 -3.09 -10.78
C SER A 115 -15.38 -3.14 -9.31
N VAL A 116 -14.41 -3.42 -8.43
CA VAL A 116 -14.55 -3.51 -6.98
C VAL A 116 -13.70 -2.44 -6.31
N THR A 117 -14.31 -1.56 -5.52
CA THR A 117 -13.57 -0.64 -4.66
C THR A 117 -13.04 -1.42 -3.46
N PRO A 118 -11.71 -1.56 -3.27
CA PRO A 118 -11.16 -2.24 -2.11
C PRO A 118 -11.41 -1.43 -0.82
N ASP A 119 -11.52 -2.10 0.33
CA ASP A 119 -11.64 -1.39 1.62
C ASP A 119 -10.30 -0.78 2.04
N VAL A 120 -9.17 -1.42 1.68
CA VAL A 120 -7.81 -0.98 2.01
C VAL A 120 -6.88 -1.24 0.83
N ILE A 121 -5.92 -0.35 0.62
CA ILE A 121 -4.84 -0.52 -0.37
C ILE A 121 -3.51 -0.78 0.37
N MET A 122 -2.86 -1.89 0.03
CA MET A 122 -1.55 -2.29 0.53
C MET A 122 -0.50 -2.11 -0.58
N THR A 123 0.54 -1.34 -0.31
CA THR A 123 1.63 -1.09 -1.27
C THR A 123 2.90 -1.83 -0.87
N ASP A 124 3.70 -2.30 -1.84
CA ASP A 124 5.06 -2.83 -1.62
C ASP A 124 6.06 -1.67 -1.47
N SER A 125 5.81 -0.80 -0.50
CA SER A 125 6.59 0.43 -0.30
C SER A 125 6.42 0.97 1.12
N HIS A 126 6.89 2.20 1.36
CA HIS A 126 6.78 2.89 2.64
C HIS A 126 5.62 3.87 2.68
N GLY A 127 5.00 3.98 3.87
CA GLY A 127 4.13 5.09 4.26
C GLY A 127 4.89 6.11 5.11
N ARG A 128 4.55 6.24 6.40
CA ARG A 128 5.25 7.15 7.34
C ARG A 128 6.71 6.78 7.63
N ALA A 129 7.13 5.53 7.41
CA ALA A 129 8.52 5.11 7.51
C ALA A 129 9.37 5.70 6.35
N HIS A 130 9.42 7.03 6.28
CA HIS A 130 10.01 7.81 5.20
C HIS A 130 10.69 9.07 5.77
N PRO A 131 11.81 9.57 5.19
CA PRO A 131 12.51 10.75 5.71
C PRO A 131 11.63 11.98 5.90
N ARG A 132 10.63 12.18 5.06
CA ARG A 132 9.63 13.26 5.13
C ARG A 132 8.29 12.79 5.69
N ARG A 133 8.23 11.60 6.31
CA ARG A 133 6.97 10.99 6.83
C ARG A 133 5.87 10.84 5.78
N PHE A 134 6.24 10.90 4.51
CA PHE A 134 5.30 10.89 3.39
C PHE A 134 5.84 10.06 2.21
N GLY A 135 5.79 8.73 2.37
CA GLY A 135 6.14 7.77 1.32
C GLY A 135 4.96 7.50 0.37
N PHE A 136 5.13 6.52 -0.51
CA PHE A 136 4.14 6.20 -1.56
C PHE A 136 2.76 5.86 -0.99
N ALA A 137 2.69 5.04 0.06
CA ALA A 137 1.40 4.70 0.68
C ALA A 137 0.68 5.93 1.26
N CYS A 138 1.42 6.88 1.88
CA CYS A 138 0.82 8.13 2.35
C CYS A 138 0.32 8.98 1.19
N HIS A 139 1.13 9.13 0.16
CA HIS A 139 0.79 9.97 -0.99
C HIS A 139 -0.46 9.46 -1.70
N LEU A 140 -0.50 8.17 -2.01
CA LEU A 140 -1.65 7.54 -2.64
C LEU A 140 -2.92 7.67 -1.77
N GLY A 141 -2.79 7.40 -0.46
CA GLY A 141 -3.90 7.46 0.46
C GLY A 141 -4.49 8.86 0.63
N VAL A 142 -3.64 9.90 0.71
CA VAL A 142 -4.08 11.29 0.80
C VAL A 142 -4.76 11.73 -0.50
N LEU A 143 -4.20 11.38 -1.67
CA LEU A 143 -4.81 11.71 -2.97
C LEU A 143 -6.22 11.13 -3.11
N LEU A 144 -6.42 9.90 -2.66
CA LEU A 144 -7.69 9.17 -2.80
C LEU A 144 -8.62 9.34 -1.60
N ASP A 145 -8.16 9.96 -0.51
CA ASP A 145 -8.81 9.97 0.82
C ASP A 145 -9.23 8.56 1.25
N HIS A 146 -8.36 7.57 1.03
CA HIS A 146 -8.64 6.15 1.15
C HIS A 146 -7.67 5.43 2.09
N PRO A 147 -8.10 4.39 2.85
CA PRO A 147 -7.22 3.61 3.71
C PRO A 147 -6.06 2.97 2.95
N THR A 148 -4.84 3.29 3.36
CA THR A 148 -3.62 2.75 2.76
C THR A 148 -2.59 2.39 3.81
N LEU A 149 -1.76 1.38 3.51
CA LEU A 149 -0.59 1.03 4.30
C LEU A 149 0.56 0.59 3.40
N GLY A 150 1.77 0.72 3.91
CA GLY A 150 2.99 0.26 3.24
C GLY A 150 3.61 -0.94 3.92
N VAL A 151 4.04 -1.93 3.14
CA VAL A 151 4.76 -3.12 3.58
C VAL A 151 6.03 -3.26 2.75
N ALA A 152 7.10 -2.62 3.21
CA ALA A 152 8.37 -2.58 2.50
C ALA A 152 9.27 -3.79 2.84
N LYS A 153 10.23 -4.08 1.95
CA LYS A 153 11.21 -5.18 2.09
C LYS A 153 12.52 -4.76 2.74
N SER A 154 12.75 -3.47 2.86
CA SER A 154 13.97 -2.86 3.42
C SER A 154 13.64 -1.59 4.22
N ILE A 155 14.56 -1.16 5.06
CA ILE A 155 14.43 0.10 5.79
C ILE A 155 14.82 1.25 4.86
N LEU A 156 14.02 2.30 4.82
CA LEU A 156 14.34 3.57 4.18
C LEU A 156 14.77 4.62 5.19
N THR A 157 14.17 4.62 6.38
CA THR A 157 14.53 5.49 7.49
C THR A 157 14.22 4.82 8.82
N GLY A 158 14.87 5.27 9.88
CA GLY A 158 14.71 4.72 11.21
C GLY A 158 15.52 3.45 11.49
N SER A 159 15.40 2.95 12.70
CA SER A 159 16.06 1.72 13.18
C SER A 159 15.14 0.90 14.08
N PRO A 160 15.29 -0.45 14.08
CA PRO A 160 14.58 -1.30 15.04
C PRO A 160 14.99 -0.97 16.47
N GLN A 161 14.02 -0.88 17.40
CA GLN A 161 14.30 -0.55 18.81
C GLN A 161 14.79 -1.73 19.64
N ALA A 162 14.66 -2.95 19.12
CA ALA A 162 15.11 -4.18 19.78
C ALA A 162 15.40 -5.28 18.75
N ALA A 163 15.99 -6.37 19.22
CA ALA A 163 16.12 -7.58 18.42
C ALA A 163 14.74 -8.18 18.14
N LEU A 164 14.51 -8.57 16.89
CA LEU A 164 13.25 -9.20 16.47
C LEU A 164 13.30 -10.70 16.76
N GLY A 165 12.26 -11.23 17.42
CA GLY A 165 12.10 -12.67 17.65
C GLY A 165 12.00 -13.48 16.35
N PRO A 166 12.24 -14.82 16.39
CA PRO A 166 12.23 -15.68 15.22
C PRO A 166 10.82 -16.01 14.71
N ASP A 167 9.82 -15.98 15.57
CA ASP A 167 8.48 -16.48 15.30
C ASP A 167 7.63 -15.50 14.49
N LYS A 168 6.73 -16.03 13.68
CA LYS A 168 5.68 -15.25 13.01
C LYS A 168 4.87 -14.44 14.01
N GLY A 169 4.61 -13.17 13.72
CA GLY A 169 3.93 -12.23 14.61
C GLY A 169 4.88 -11.45 15.52
N SER A 170 6.16 -11.86 15.65
CA SER A 170 7.17 -11.06 16.35
C SER A 170 7.29 -9.69 15.71
N ARG A 171 7.26 -8.64 16.53
CA ARG A 171 7.35 -7.25 16.06
C ARG A 171 8.10 -6.37 17.03
N VAL A 172 8.79 -5.38 16.50
CA VAL A 172 9.43 -4.31 17.27
C VAL A 172 9.17 -2.97 16.60
N PRO A 173 9.13 -1.86 17.37
CA PRO A 173 9.00 -0.54 16.77
C PRO A 173 10.15 -0.23 15.81
N LEU A 174 9.84 0.39 14.68
CA LEU A 174 10.80 1.08 13.83
C LEU A 174 10.75 2.56 14.21
N VAL A 175 11.85 3.08 14.75
CA VAL A 175 11.91 4.44 15.30
C VAL A 175 12.94 5.26 14.52
N ASP A 176 12.58 6.48 14.21
CA ASP A 176 13.42 7.48 13.57
C ASP A 176 13.38 8.75 14.42
N GLU A 177 14.56 9.18 14.90
CA GLU A 177 14.65 10.16 15.99
C GLU A 177 13.88 9.66 17.22
N ASP A 178 12.88 10.36 17.70
CA ASP A 178 12.04 9.98 18.84
C ASP A 178 10.62 9.52 18.42
N GLU A 179 10.39 9.32 17.11
CA GLU A 179 9.10 8.96 16.56
C GLU A 179 9.04 7.49 16.11
N THR A 180 7.98 6.77 16.51
CA THR A 180 7.66 5.47 15.91
C THR A 180 7.07 5.70 14.51
N VAL A 181 7.85 5.39 13.48
CA VAL A 181 7.46 5.56 12.07
C VAL A 181 6.88 4.30 11.43
N GLY A 182 7.00 3.18 12.11
CA GLY A 182 6.51 1.90 11.61
C GLY A 182 6.79 0.75 12.58
N ALA A 183 6.68 -0.47 12.06
CA ALA A 183 7.01 -1.69 12.76
C ALA A 183 7.88 -2.61 11.89
N VAL A 184 8.88 -3.23 12.50
CA VAL A 184 9.60 -4.37 11.93
C VAL A 184 8.81 -5.61 12.32
N LEU A 185 8.31 -6.34 11.34
CA LEU A 185 7.37 -7.44 11.52
C LEU A 185 7.86 -8.73 10.87
N ARG A 186 7.82 -9.83 11.62
CA ARG A 186 8.05 -11.15 11.08
C ARG A 186 6.74 -11.79 10.65
N THR A 187 6.55 -11.93 9.35
CA THR A 187 5.33 -12.51 8.76
C THR A 187 5.42 -14.02 8.56
N ARG A 188 6.61 -14.60 8.70
CA ARG A 188 6.89 -16.03 8.62
C ARG A 188 8.09 -16.38 9.48
N ASP A 189 8.05 -17.54 10.14
CA ASP A 189 9.13 -18.02 11.01
C ASP A 189 10.48 -18.05 10.29
N ASP A 190 11.54 -17.67 11.00
CA ASP A 190 12.93 -17.69 10.56
C ASP A 190 13.22 -17.01 9.20
N THR A 191 12.36 -16.08 8.75
CA THR A 191 12.61 -15.30 7.53
C THR A 191 13.00 -13.85 7.86
N ASN A 192 13.61 -13.15 6.90
CA ASN A 192 13.81 -11.71 7.03
C ASN A 192 12.47 -10.99 7.23
N PRO A 193 12.39 -9.98 8.11
CA PRO A 193 11.15 -9.25 8.35
C PRO A 193 10.68 -8.43 7.14
N VAL A 194 9.47 -7.89 7.26
CA VAL A 194 8.96 -6.77 6.48
C VAL A 194 8.85 -5.54 7.37
N TYR A 195 8.72 -4.37 6.75
CA TYR A 195 8.66 -3.07 7.42
C TYR A 195 7.31 -2.43 7.12
N VAL A 196 6.45 -2.46 8.13
CA VAL A 196 5.05 -2.00 8.03
C VAL A 196 4.95 -0.56 8.50
N SER A 197 4.30 0.28 7.74
CA SER A 197 4.04 1.67 8.13
C SER A 197 2.68 2.17 7.66
N VAL A 198 2.15 3.12 8.41
CA VAL A 198 0.89 3.78 8.10
C VAL A 198 0.99 4.54 6.78
N GLY A 199 -0.01 4.42 5.92
CA GLY A 199 -0.23 5.28 4.78
C GLY A 199 -1.21 6.41 5.15
N HIS A 200 -2.50 6.16 5.01
CA HIS A 200 -3.59 7.09 5.33
C HIS A 200 -4.79 6.32 5.88
N ARG A 201 -5.59 6.92 6.76
CA ARG A 201 -6.81 6.31 7.36
C ARG A 201 -6.60 4.86 7.84
N CYS A 202 -5.46 4.62 8.47
CA CYS A 202 -5.06 3.33 9.02
C CYS A 202 -4.18 3.58 10.25
N THR A 203 -4.38 2.86 11.34
CA THR A 203 -3.44 2.87 12.48
C THR A 203 -2.30 1.88 12.24
N LEU A 204 -1.18 2.05 12.96
CA LEU A 204 -0.08 1.09 12.88
C LEU A 204 -0.49 -0.31 13.37
N ALA A 205 -1.38 -0.37 14.36
CA ALA A 205 -1.90 -1.63 14.87
C ALA A 205 -2.73 -2.37 13.80
N ASP A 206 -3.62 -1.65 13.10
CA ASP A 206 -4.41 -2.21 12.00
C ASP A 206 -3.52 -2.66 10.84
N ALA A 207 -2.52 -1.84 10.48
CA ALA A 207 -1.58 -2.16 9.41
C ALA A 207 -0.80 -3.45 9.70
N VAL A 208 -0.34 -3.63 10.93
CA VAL A 208 0.36 -4.85 11.37
C VAL A 208 -0.58 -6.05 11.36
N ALA A 209 -1.78 -5.93 11.92
CA ALA A 209 -2.76 -7.01 11.96
C ALA A 209 -3.13 -7.47 10.54
N LEU A 210 -3.50 -6.52 9.66
CA LEU A 210 -3.88 -6.82 8.29
C LEU A 210 -2.72 -7.42 7.47
N THR A 211 -1.48 -6.97 7.72
CA THR A 211 -0.28 -7.57 7.09
C THR A 211 -0.12 -9.04 7.47
N LEU A 212 -0.37 -9.40 8.73
CA LEU A 212 -0.31 -10.80 9.20
C LEU A 212 -1.45 -11.63 8.61
N ASP A 213 -2.67 -11.12 8.58
CA ASP A 213 -3.84 -11.80 8.00
C ASP A 213 -3.63 -12.06 6.51
N CYS A 214 -2.99 -11.15 5.81
CA CYS A 214 -2.63 -11.28 4.40
C CYS A 214 -1.37 -12.12 4.14
N SER A 215 -0.70 -12.64 5.18
CA SER A 215 0.54 -13.43 5.07
C SER A 215 0.39 -14.84 5.66
N PRO A 216 -0.56 -15.67 5.18
CA PRO A 216 -0.75 -17.01 5.77
C PRO A 216 0.43 -17.95 5.50
N THR A 217 1.06 -17.87 4.34
CA THR A 217 2.08 -18.82 3.86
C THR A 217 3.41 -18.17 3.54
N TYR A 218 3.39 -17.01 2.89
CA TYR A 218 4.59 -16.35 2.38
C TYR A 218 5.00 -15.17 3.25
N LYS A 219 6.29 -14.81 3.18
CA LYS A 219 6.82 -13.61 3.83
C LYS A 219 6.12 -12.34 3.34
N ILE A 220 5.93 -12.24 2.03
CA ILE A 220 5.27 -11.10 1.40
C ILE A 220 3.77 -11.33 1.42
N PRO A 221 2.98 -10.33 1.87
CA PRO A 221 1.52 -10.42 1.88
C PRO A 221 0.93 -10.77 0.52
N GLU A 222 -0.11 -11.58 0.52
CA GLU A 222 -0.70 -12.10 -0.71
C GLU A 222 -1.19 -11.00 -1.68
N PRO A 223 -1.79 -9.87 -1.21
CA PRO A 223 -2.20 -8.81 -2.12
C PRO A 223 -1.04 -8.25 -2.96
N THR A 224 0.05 -7.84 -2.32
CA THR A 224 1.23 -7.30 -3.03
C THR A 224 1.94 -8.39 -3.83
N ARG A 225 1.93 -9.65 -3.37
CA ARG A 225 2.48 -10.79 -4.12
C ARG A 225 1.71 -11.08 -5.40
N GLN A 226 0.38 -10.98 -5.41
CA GLN A 226 -0.45 -11.14 -6.60
C GLN A 226 -0.25 -9.97 -7.57
N ALA A 227 -0.22 -8.74 -7.07
CA ALA A 227 0.09 -7.57 -7.89
C ALA A 227 1.47 -7.69 -8.55
N HIS A 228 2.50 -8.14 -7.79
CA HIS A 228 3.84 -8.36 -8.32
C HIS A 228 3.90 -9.40 -9.45
N LYS A 229 3.16 -10.51 -9.33
CA LYS A 229 3.04 -11.47 -10.42
C LYS A 229 2.37 -10.87 -11.65
N LEU A 230 1.36 -10.05 -11.42
CA LEU A 230 0.58 -9.42 -12.47
C LEU A 230 1.38 -8.32 -13.19
N SER A 231 2.18 -7.51 -12.46
CA SER A 231 3.00 -6.44 -13.02
C SER A 231 4.10 -6.95 -13.97
N ARG A 232 4.45 -8.24 -13.89
CA ARG A 232 5.49 -8.87 -14.70
C ARG A 232 4.96 -9.63 -15.90
N LYS A 233 3.64 -9.75 -16.06
CA LYS A 233 3.06 -10.40 -17.22
C LYS A 233 3.34 -9.60 -18.50
N THR A 234 3.71 -10.31 -19.54
CA THR A 234 3.87 -9.77 -20.89
C THR A 234 2.56 -9.90 -21.68
N GLU A 235 2.45 -9.18 -22.78
CA GLU A 235 1.33 -9.37 -23.71
C GLU A 235 1.47 -10.74 -24.35
N GLY A 236 0.68 -11.68 -23.90
CA GLY A 236 0.70 -13.08 -24.41
C GLY A 236 0.70 -14.15 -23.32
N ASP A 237 0.79 -13.75 -22.02
CA ASP A 237 0.67 -14.65 -20.86
C ASP A 237 -0.76 -14.73 -20.29
#